data_43b20ead6999c84a607f851d574d359f
#
_entry.id   43b20ead6999c84a607f851d574d359f
#
_cell.length_a   1.000
_cell.length_b   1.000
_cell.length_c   1.000
_cell.angle_alpha   90.00
_cell.angle_beta   90.00
_cell.angle_gamma   90.00
#
_symmetry.space_group_name_H-M   'P 1'
#
loop_
_entity.id
_entity.type
_entity.pdbx_description
1 polymer ?
#
loop_
_entity_poly.entity_id
_entity_poly.type
_entity_poly.pdbx_seq_one_letter_code
_entity_poly.pdbx_strand_id
1 'polypeptide(L)'
;MDNFDNVLVVDADGHVYEGNVDLRSRMPEKWRSQAPIRMKDNEGNGRMLLEGRMWSASQGLGPGVSGPMTDKARGYREGMVDPVVRLKDMDAEGIDAAILFGTQIALTVNGLMSKELSAVLCRACNDWLMEYCCADPKRLLGVGLIPCQDP
;
A
#
# COMPACT_ATOMS: atom_id res chain seq x y z
N MET A 1 -0.18 -30.29 26.69
CA MET A 1 -0.75 -29.62 25.52
C MET A 1 -1.20 -28.26 26.02
N ASP A 2 -0.40 -27.24 25.71
CA ASP A 2 -0.72 -25.88 26.11
C ASP A 2 -1.96 -25.44 25.33
N ASN A 3 -2.94 -24.95 26.05
CA ASN A 3 -4.24 -24.55 25.50
C ASN A 3 -4.06 -23.16 24.87
N PHE A 4 -3.95 -23.07 23.55
CA PHE A 4 -3.80 -21.83 22.80
C PHE A 4 -5.15 -21.14 22.51
N ASP A 5 -6.25 -21.60 23.12
CA ASP A 5 -7.63 -21.13 22.85
C ASP A 5 -7.88 -19.64 23.18
N ASN A 6 -6.90 -18.93 23.76
CA ASN A 6 -7.01 -17.50 24.11
C ASN A 6 -5.76 -16.69 23.69
N VAL A 7 -5.02 -17.14 22.69
CA VAL A 7 -3.86 -16.40 22.17
C VAL A 7 -4.32 -15.47 21.06
N LEU A 8 -4.07 -14.16 21.22
CA LEU A 8 -4.30 -13.17 20.18
C LEU A 8 -3.27 -13.35 19.05
N VAL A 9 -3.74 -13.60 17.84
CA VAL A 9 -2.90 -13.73 16.65
C VAL A 9 -2.85 -12.40 15.90
N VAL A 10 -1.68 -11.80 15.80
CA VAL A 10 -1.47 -10.51 15.13
C VAL A 10 -0.53 -10.69 13.94
N ASP A 11 -1.01 -10.35 12.74
CA ASP A 11 -0.16 -10.14 11.57
C ASP A 11 0.58 -8.80 11.74
N ALA A 12 1.89 -8.87 11.95
CA ALA A 12 2.72 -7.70 12.20
C ALA A 12 3.34 -7.10 10.94
N ASP A 13 3.10 -7.67 9.76
CA ASP A 13 3.68 -7.25 8.48
C ASP A 13 2.66 -7.36 7.33
N GLY A 14 1.41 -7.03 7.62
CA GLY A 14 0.35 -6.97 6.64
C GLY A 14 0.54 -5.84 5.64
N HIS A 15 0.28 -6.08 4.37
CA HIS A 15 0.40 -5.07 3.32
C HIS A 15 -0.94 -4.69 2.70
N VAL A 16 -1.10 -3.40 2.41
CA VAL A 16 -2.16 -2.84 1.56
C VAL A 16 -1.54 -2.27 0.28
N TYR A 17 -2.33 -2.16 -0.79
CA TYR A 17 -1.83 -1.76 -2.09
C TYR A 17 -2.51 -0.48 -2.57
N GLU A 18 -1.90 0.64 -2.26
CA GLU A 18 -2.36 1.97 -2.63
C GLU A 18 -2.21 2.28 -4.12
N GLY A 19 -1.54 1.44 -4.83
CA GLY A 19 -1.31 1.63 -6.24
C GLY A 19 -2.58 1.59 -7.12
N ASN A 20 -3.69 0.98 -6.70
CA ASN A 20 -4.97 1.00 -7.43
C ASN A 20 -5.91 2.10 -6.92
N VAL A 21 -5.46 2.88 -5.96
CA VAL A 21 -6.23 3.99 -5.38
C VAL A 21 -6.13 5.23 -6.26
N ASP A 22 -7.23 5.94 -6.44
CA ASP A 22 -7.21 7.27 -7.06
C ASP A 22 -6.62 8.30 -6.08
N LEU A 23 -5.29 8.32 -5.99
CA LEU A 23 -4.58 9.29 -5.17
C LEU A 23 -4.73 10.71 -5.72
N ARG A 24 -4.91 10.86 -7.05
CA ARG A 24 -5.05 12.17 -7.70
C ARG A 24 -6.24 12.95 -7.14
N SER A 25 -7.38 12.31 -6.96
CA SER A 25 -8.57 12.96 -6.40
C SER A 25 -8.39 13.41 -4.95
N ARG A 26 -7.50 12.73 -4.21
CA ARG A 26 -7.17 13.00 -2.80
C ARG A 26 -6.12 14.10 -2.62
N MET A 27 -5.44 14.48 -3.70
CA MET A 27 -4.44 15.55 -3.67
C MET A 27 -5.08 16.93 -3.84
N PRO A 28 -4.53 17.98 -3.20
CA PRO A 28 -4.92 19.36 -3.48
C PRO A 28 -4.79 19.67 -4.97
N GLU A 29 -5.69 20.48 -5.52
CA GLU A 29 -5.82 20.73 -6.96
C GLU A 29 -4.48 21.09 -7.63
N LYS A 30 -3.71 21.97 -7.01
CA LYS A 30 -2.40 22.42 -7.52
C LYS A 30 -1.37 21.30 -7.68
N TRP A 31 -1.58 20.14 -7.00
CA TRP A 31 -0.67 18.99 -7.04
C TRP A 31 -1.16 17.84 -7.93
N ARG A 32 -2.42 17.88 -8.39
CA ARG A 32 -3.04 16.78 -9.13
C ARG A 32 -2.32 16.43 -10.43
N SER A 33 -1.67 17.41 -11.08
CA SER A 33 -0.85 17.14 -12.28
C SER A 33 0.41 16.33 -12.00
N GLN A 34 0.83 16.25 -10.74
CA GLN A 34 2.00 15.51 -10.29
C GLN A 34 1.63 14.18 -9.61
N ALA A 35 0.35 13.78 -9.66
CA ALA A 35 -0.06 12.48 -9.16
C ALA A 35 0.67 11.33 -9.85
N PRO A 36 0.91 10.20 -9.14
CA PRO A 36 1.54 9.03 -9.75
C PRO A 36 0.77 8.55 -10.98
N ILE A 37 1.48 8.27 -12.07
CA ILE A 37 0.89 7.73 -13.30
C ILE A 37 1.36 6.29 -13.45
N ARG A 38 0.41 5.36 -13.59
CA ARG A 38 0.71 3.97 -13.89
C ARG A 38 0.82 3.75 -15.38
N MET A 39 1.81 2.98 -15.75
CA MET A 39 2.06 2.60 -17.14
C MET A 39 2.68 1.21 -17.20
N LYS A 40 2.72 0.64 -18.39
CA LYS A 40 3.50 -0.56 -18.69
C LYS A 40 4.71 -0.17 -19.53
N ASP A 41 5.83 -0.83 -19.27
CA ASP A 41 6.99 -0.73 -20.15
C ASP A 41 6.80 -1.59 -21.42
N ASN A 42 7.80 -1.57 -22.31
CA ASN A 42 7.75 -2.31 -23.57
C ASN A 42 7.70 -3.84 -23.38
N GLU A 43 8.07 -4.32 -22.19
CA GLU A 43 8.04 -5.73 -21.82
C GLU A 43 6.74 -6.11 -21.09
N GLY A 44 5.84 -5.14 -20.90
CA GLY A 44 4.57 -5.33 -20.20
C GLY A 44 4.68 -5.25 -18.68
N ASN A 45 5.83 -4.93 -18.11
CA ASN A 45 5.98 -4.78 -16.67
C ASN A 45 5.32 -3.48 -16.18
N GLY A 46 4.67 -3.54 -15.03
CA GLY A 46 4.11 -2.36 -14.38
C GLY A 46 5.21 -1.38 -13.98
N ARG A 47 4.99 -0.12 -14.29
CA ARG A 47 5.84 1.01 -13.91
C ARG A 47 4.99 2.13 -13.33
N MET A 48 5.61 2.97 -12.53
CA MET A 48 5.01 4.18 -12.02
C MET A 48 5.88 5.37 -12.41
N LEU A 49 5.29 6.33 -13.13
CA LEU A 49 5.91 7.61 -13.39
C LEU A 49 5.55 8.56 -12.26
N LEU A 50 6.54 9.08 -11.56
CA LEU A 50 6.37 10.03 -10.48
C LEU A 50 7.58 10.96 -10.44
N GLU A 51 7.34 12.27 -10.35
CA GLU A 51 8.38 13.30 -10.34
C GLU A 51 9.32 13.21 -11.56
N GLY A 52 8.74 12.93 -12.76
CA GLY A 52 9.52 12.77 -14.00
C GLY A 52 10.42 11.54 -14.03
N ARG A 53 10.36 10.67 -13.04
CA ARG A 53 11.20 9.46 -12.92
C ARG A 53 10.33 8.20 -13.01
N MET A 54 10.91 7.18 -13.63
CA MET A 54 10.28 5.87 -13.72
C MET A 54 10.66 5.03 -12.49
N TRP A 55 9.66 4.61 -11.75
CA TRP A 55 9.81 3.73 -10.60
C TRP A 55 9.29 2.34 -10.94
N SER A 56 9.94 1.32 -10.41
CA SER A 56 9.39 -0.03 -10.46
C SER A 56 8.06 -0.07 -9.72
N ALA A 57 7.04 -0.63 -10.34
CA ALA A 57 5.82 -0.93 -9.60
C ALA A 57 6.11 -2.14 -8.72
N SER A 58 6.23 -1.93 -7.43
CA SER A 58 6.19 -3.04 -6.46
C SER A 58 4.81 -3.68 -6.54
N GLN A 59 4.76 -4.97 -6.73
CA GLN A 59 3.50 -5.72 -6.86
C GLN A 59 3.24 -6.58 -5.61
N GLY A 60 3.66 -6.11 -4.46
CA GLY A 60 3.48 -6.83 -3.19
C GLY A 60 4.49 -7.95 -2.97
N LEU A 61 5.41 -8.13 -3.90
CA LEU A 61 6.56 -9.02 -3.72
C LEU A 61 7.76 -8.10 -3.51
N GLY A 62 8.32 -8.07 -2.35
CA GLY A 62 9.38 -7.16 -1.92
C GLY A 62 10.43 -6.78 -2.99
N PRO A 63 11.26 -5.78 -2.75
CA PRO A 63 12.29 -5.35 -3.70
C PRO A 63 13.20 -6.53 -4.02
N GLY A 64 13.34 -6.87 -5.29
CA GLY A 64 14.22 -7.94 -5.75
C GLY A 64 13.55 -9.12 -6.43
N VAL A 65 12.23 -9.20 -6.44
CA VAL A 65 11.52 -10.17 -7.26
C VAL A 65 11.26 -9.56 -8.64
N SER A 66 12.27 -9.63 -9.49
CA SER A 66 12.18 -9.30 -10.90
C SER A 66 12.02 -10.59 -11.72
N GLY A 67 10.94 -10.70 -12.46
CA GLY A 67 10.67 -11.80 -13.38
C GLY A 67 9.33 -11.66 -14.07
N PRO A 68 9.10 -12.34 -15.20
CA PRO A 68 7.80 -12.39 -15.82
C PRO A 68 6.85 -13.11 -14.86
N MET A 69 6.02 -12.32 -14.17
CA MET A 69 5.05 -12.85 -13.23
C MET A 69 3.71 -13.02 -13.94
N THR A 70 3.20 -14.23 -13.93
CA THR A 70 1.81 -14.49 -14.31
C THR A 70 0.89 -13.83 -13.30
N ASP A 71 -0.32 -13.44 -13.70
CA ASP A 71 -1.28 -12.78 -12.80
C ASP A 71 -1.58 -13.59 -11.53
N LYS A 72 -1.44 -14.93 -11.60
CA LYS A 72 -1.56 -15.84 -10.44
C LYS A 72 -0.37 -15.76 -9.46
N ALA A 73 0.82 -15.43 -9.96
CA ALA A 73 2.04 -15.33 -9.14
C ALA A 73 2.24 -13.92 -8.54
N ARG A 74 1.43 -12.95 -8.93
CA ARG A 74 1.59 -11.54 -8.53
C ARG A 74 1.22 -11.23 -7.09
N GLY A 75 0.71 -12.20 -6.34
CA GLY A 75 0.39 -12.01 -4.93
C GLY A 75 -0.64 -10.93 -4.64
N TYR A 76 -1.23 -10.32 -5.69
CA TYR A 76 -2.29 -9.34 -5.52
C TYR A 76 -3.55 -10.06 -5.06
N ARG A 77 -3.91 -9.82 -3.84
CA ARG A 77 -5.20 -10.25 -3.29
C ARG A 77 -6.12 -9.05 -3.20
N GLU A 78 -7.39 -9.26 -3.49
CA GLU A 78 -8.42 -8.23 -3.42
C GLU A 78 -8.45 -7.56 -2.05
N GLY A 79 -8.22 -8.31 -0.97
CA GLY A 79 -8.07 -7.80 0.39
C GLY A 79 -6.94 -6.79 0.60
N MET A 80 -6.03 -6.60 -0.36
CA MET A 80 -5.03 -5.51 -0.29
C MET A 80 -5.64 -4.14 -0.58
N VAL A 81 -6.83 -4.05 -1.18
CA VAL A 81 -7.55 -2.79 -1.48
C VAL A 81 -8.95 -2.76 -0.93
N ASP A 82 -9.57 -3.91 -0.69
CA ASP A 82 -10.91 -4.04 -0.11
C ASP A 82 -10.81 -4.54 1.34
N PRO A 83 -11.12 -3.70 2.34
CA PRO A 83 -11.03 -4.07 3.75
C PRO A 83 -12.03 -5.16 4.15
N VAL A 84 -13.19 -5.25 3.48
CA VAL A 84 -14.20 -6.28 3.78
C VAL A 84 -13.69 -7.67 3.35
N VAL A 85 -13.01 -7.74 2.21
CA VAL A 85 -12.37 -8.97 1.74
C VAL A 85 -11.20 -9.31 2.68
N ARG A 86 -10.40 -8.31 3.07
CA ARG A 86 -9.29 -8.51 4.04
C ARG A 86 -9.78 -9.15 5.34
N LEU A 87 -10.86 -8.64 5.92
CA LEU A 87 -11.40 -9.19 7.17
C LEU A 87 -11.84 -10.65 7.01
N LYS A 88 -12.44 -11.01 5.87
CA LYS A 88 -12.79 -12.41 5.58
C LYS A 88 -11.56 -13.31 5.43
N ASP A 89 -10.51 -12.81 4.77
CA ASP A 89 -9.25 -13.54 4.63
C ASP A 89 -8.62 -13.77 6.02
N MET A 90 -8.62 -12.75 6.89
CA MET A 90 -8.13 -12.84 8.26
C MET A 90 -8.94 -13.85 9.10
N ASP A 91 -10.28 -13.85 8.96
CA ASP A 91 -11.15 -14.82 9.64
C ASP A 91 -10.81 -16.25 9.19
N ALA A 92 -10.58 -16.46 7.89
CA ALA A 92 -10.24 -17.77 7.34
C ALA A 92 -8.84 -18.26 7.78
N GLU A 93 -7.92 -17.35 8.04
CA GLU A 93 -6.55 -17.64 8.47
C GLU A 93 -6.38 -17.61 10.00
N GLY A 94 -7.44 -17.25 10.76
CA GLY A 94 -7.39 -17.18 12.21
C GLY A 94 -6.57 -15.99 12.74
N ILE A 95 -6.52 -14.88 11.98
CA ILE A 95 -5.81 -13.65 12.35
C ILE A 95 -6.79 -12.69 13.04
N ASP A 96 -6.50 -12.32 14.27
CA ASP A 96 -7.35 -11.40 15.05
C ASP A 96 -7.15 -9.94 14.65
N ALA A 97 -5.92 -9.50 14.44
CA ALA A 97 -5.59 -8.15 14.03
C ALA A 97 -4.42 -8.11 13.05
N ALA A 98 -4.34 -7.08 12.20
CA ALA A 98 -3.24 -6.88 11.28
C ALA A 98 -2.70 -5.44 11.36
N ILE A 99 -1.38 -5.31 11.44
CA ILE A 99 -0.66 -4.04 11.26
C ILE A 99 -0.39 -3.89 9.77
N LEU A 100 -0.89 -2.79 9.17
CA LEU A 100 -0.97 -2.63 7.73
C LEU A 100 -0.02 -1.55 7.23
N PHE A 101 0.87 -1.94 6.33
CA PHE A 101 1.83 -1.06 5.67
C PHE A 101 1.42 -0.79 4.22
N GLY A 102 1.64 0.44 3.75
CA GLY A 102 1.59 0.74 2.32
C GLY A 102 2.71 0.01 1.56
N THR A 103 2.47 -0.30 0.30
CA THR A 103 3.42 -1.10 -0.50
C THR A 103 4.15 -0.27 -1.55
N GLN A 104 3.44 0.52 -2.36
CA GLN A 104 4.05 1.17 -3.51
C GLN A 104 4.52 2.59 -3.18
N ILE A 105 3.64 3.45 -2.72
CA ILE A 105 3.99 4.83 -2.39
C ILE A 105 4.88 4.86 -1.14
N ALA A 106 4.59 4.02 -0.16
CA ALA A 106 5.41 3.89 1.04
C ALA A 106 6.90 3.65 0.74
N LEU A 107 7.19 2.79 -0.24
CA LEU A 107 8.57 2.50 -0.66
C LEU A 107 9.18 3.57 -1.58
N THR A 108 8.38 4.47 -2.12
CA THR A 108 8.82 5.44 -3.13
C THR A 108 8.94 6.85 -2.56
N VAL A 109 8.02 7.24 -1.67
CA VAL A 109 7.84 8.62 -1.22
C VAL A 109 9.10 9.25 -0.62
N ASN A 110 9.91 8.47 0.09
CA ASN A 110 11.15 8.94 0.70
C ASN A 110 12.32 9.07 -0.29
N GLY A 111 12.16 8.61 -1.52
CA GLY A 111 13.11 8.80 -2.62
C GLY A 111 12.80 9.98 -3.53
N LEU A 112 11.74 10.75 -3.25
CA LEU A 112 11.39 11.95 -4.02
C LEU A 112 12.33 13.11 -3.69
N MET A 113 12.55 13.99 -4.68
CA MET A 113 13.35 15.20 -4.53
C MET A 113 12.52 16.34 -3.92
N SER A 114 11.23 16.42 -4.28
CA SER A 114 10.31 17.43 -3.74
C SER A 114 9.76 16.99 -2.39
N LYS A 115 10.14 17.69 -1.33
CA LYS A 115 9.60 17.49 0.02
C LYS A 115 8.11 17.80 0.11
N GLU A 116 7.65 18.80 -0.62
CA GLU A 116 6.24 19.19 -0.65
C GLU A 116 5.39 18.12 -1.33
N LEU A 117 5.85 17.56 -2.46
CA LEU A 117 5.15 16.45 -3.13
C LEU A 117 5.13 15.21 -2.25
N SER A 118 6.25 14.92 -1.57
CA SER A 118 6.33 13.82 -0.59
C SER A 118 5.28 13.96 0.51
N ALA A 119 5.18 15.13 1.12
CA ALA A 119 4.20 15.42 2.17
C ALA A 119 2.74 15.29 1.67
N VAL A 120 2.47 15.77 0.46
CA VAL A 120 1.13 15.66 -0.17
C VAL A 120 0.76 14.21 -0.43
N LEU A 121 1.69 13.40 -0.94
CA LEU A 121 1.46 11.98 -1.20
C LEU A 121 1.29 11.18 0.10
N CYS A 122 2.12 11.44 1.12
CA CYS A 122 1.95 10.82 2.43
C CYS A 122 0.54 11.10 2.98
N ARG A 123 0.08 12.35 2.93
CA ARG A 123 -1.26 12.71 3.38
C ARG A 123 -2.35 11.96 2.60
N ALA A 124 -2.29 11.98 1.27
CA ALA A 124 -3.28 11.32 0.43
C ALA A 124 -3.35 9.80 0.68
N CYS A 125 -2.19 9.15 0.92
CA CYS A 125 -2.13 7.74 1.27
C CYS A 125 -2.66 7.47 2.69
N ASN A 126 -2.31 8.32 3.67
CA ASN A 126 -2.77 8.16 5.04
C ASN A 126 -4.28 8.35 5.16
N ASP A 127 -4.86 9.32 4.44
CA ASP A 127 -6.30 9.54 4.39
C ASP A 127 -7.02 8.29 3.84
N TRP A 128 -6.50 7.70 2.76
CA TRP A 128 -7.04 6.45 2.22
C TRP A 128 -6.86 5.28 3.19
N LEU A 129 -5.68 5.13 3.80
CA LEU A 129 -5.42 4.04 4.74
C LEU A 129 -6.33 4.13 5.97
N MET A 130 -6.58 5.34 6.46
CA MET A 130 -7.53 5.59 7.54
C MET A 130 -8.95 5.13 7.13
N GLU A 131 -9.42 5.49 5.93
CA GLU A 131 -10.72 5.03 5.42
C GLU A 131 -10.78 3.50 5.32
N TYR A 132 -9.72 2.87 4.81
CA TYR A 132 -9.61 1.42 4.75
C TYR A 132 -9.74 0.78 6.13
N CYS A 133 -9.02 1.28 7.13
CA CYS A 133 -9.02 0.75 8.49
C CYS A 133 -10.34 1.03 9.24
N CYS A 134 -11.14 2.01 8.81
CA CYS A 134 -12.45 2.29 9.39
C CYS A 134 -13.45 1.13 9.26
N ALA A 135 -13.21 0.15 8.38
CA ALA A 135 -14.06 -1.04 8.26
C ALA A 135 -14.08 -1.89 9.56
N ASP A 136 -12.94 -1.98 10.24
CA ASP A 136 -12.81 -2.51 11.60
C ASP A 136 -11.55 -1.95 12.28
N PRO A 137 -11.64 -0.82 12.98
CA PRO A 137 -10.48 -0.15 13.56
C PRO A 137 -9.85 -0.89 14.75
N LYS A 138 -10.46 -1.97 15.21
CA LYS A 138 -9.87 -2.84 16.24
C LYS A 138 -8.97 -3.93 15.63
N ARG A 139 -9.25 -4.29 14.39
CA ARG A 139 -8.54 -5.37 13.69
C ARG A 139 -7.59 -4.88 12.61
N LEU A 140 -7.88 -3.74 11.98
CA LEU A 140 -7.09 -3.15 10.89
C LEU A 140 -6.34 -1.92 11.42
N LEU A 141 -5.02 -2.06 11.62
CA LEU A 141 -4.18 -1.06 12.26
C LEU A 141 -3.20 -0.49 11.24
N GLY A 142 -3.54 0.66 10.63
CA GLY A 142 -2.73 1.29 9.60
C GLY A 142 -1.48 2.01 10.14
N VAL A 143 -0.35 1.80 9.48
CA VAL A 143 0.89 2.53 9.74
C VAL A 143 0.98 3.73 8.81
N GLY A 144 0.91 4.93 9.39
CA GLY A 144 0.97 6.18 8.63
C GLY A 144 2.35 6.42 8.02
N LEU A 145 2.34 6.99 6.80
CA LEU A 145 3.55 7.43 6.11
C LEU A 145 3.99 8.81 6.58
N ILE A 146 5.28 8.99 6.78
CA ILE A 146 5.90 10.27 7.16
C ILE A 146 6.91 10.66 6.06
N PRO A 147 6.88 11.93 5.56
CA PRO A 147 7.86 12.41 4.61
C PRO A 147 9.19 12.65 5.32
N CYS A 148 10.19 11.77 5.12
CA CYS A 148 11.49 11.89 5.78
C CYS A 148 12.31 13.12 5.35
N GLN A 149 11.92 13.77 4.23
CA GLN A 149 12.57 14.99 3.71
C GLN A 149 12.22 16.24 4.53
N ASP A 150 11.09 16.22 5.24
CA ASP A 150 10.59 17.35 6.06
C ASP A 150 9.58 16.79 7.09
N PRO A 151 10.08 16.12 8.14
CA PRO A 151 9.25 15.43 9.12
C PRO A 151 8.49 16.37 10.06
#